data_4b1bd0c3716697cd07dfcffde53a3887
#
_entry.id   4b1bd0c3716697cd07dfcffde53a3887
#
_cell.length_a   1.000
_cell.length_b   1.000
_cell.length_c   1.000
_cell.angle_alpha   90.00
_cell.angle_beta   90.00
_cell.angle_gamma   90.00
#
_symmetry.space_group_name_H-M   'P 1'
#
loop_
_entity.id
_entity.type
_entity.pdbx_description
1 polymer ?
#
loop_
_entity_poly.entity_id
_entity_poly.type
_entity_poly.pdbx_seq_one_letter_code
_entity_poly.pdbx_strand_id
1 'polypeptide(L)'
;MSAERDERPIEHLGRVIRAEFRTTATPGQVYEAWADPEKVAHWFPDKAEGKAVPGETITWIFDKFNYRIPYEVLRADPGKQFTIRWNPPPGMNAGILDVTMERTEGVTRVRLVNSGFREGAQWNDEYEGVDSGWQMALSVLKLYLEKYFGTPRSSFMAMIPANFAFEQLPAVQRTSAGLQKWLTTSGDMGDVGGLFALELQDGGKVSGRVLAKTKWETELEWQEIRGALGLKGFAMGAQKMIGVHGCGWGLSLENAKAIEQRMERALERLARALGTQEASA
;
A
#
# COMPACT_ATOMS: atom_id res chain seq x y z
N MET A 1 -27.99 -8.04 -26.98
CA MET A 1 -26.96 -9.05 -27.27
C MET A 1 -26.15 -9.20 -25.99
N SER A 2 -26.31 -10.32 -25.29
CA SER A 2 -25.50 -10.66 -24.12
C SER A 2 -24.09 -10.98 -24.65
N ALA A 3 -23.07 -10.21 -24.25
CA ALA A 3 -21.69 -10.56 -24.53
C ALA A 3 -21.44 -11.94 -23.89
N GLU A 4 -21.07 -12.93 -24.70
CA GLU A 4 -20.61 -14.24 -24.20
C GLU A 4 -19.48 -13.98 -23.20
N ARG A 5 -19.64 -14.46 -21.98
CA ARG A 5 -18.57 -14.39 -20.96
C ARG A 5 -17.40 -15.23 -21.47
N ASP A 6 -16.24 -14.61 -21.62
CA ASP A 6 -15.02 -15.35 -21.88
C ASP A 6 -14.62 -16.10 -20.59
N GLU A 7 -14.98 -17.38 -20.52
CA GLU A 7 -14.73 -18.27 -19.37
C GLU A 7 -13.34 -18.90 -19.40
N ARG A 8 -12.49 -18.56 -20.40
CA ARG A 8 -11.13 -19.10 -20.47
C ARG A 8 -10.35 -18.74 -19.22
N PRO A 9 -9.53 -19.65 -18.70
CA PRO A 9 -8.64 -19.34 -17.58
C PRO A 9 -7.72 -18.17 -17.91
N ILE A 10 -7.51 -17.29 -16.93
CA ILE A 10 -6.49 -16.23 -17.06
C ILE A 10 -5.11 -16.89 -16.99
N GLU A 11 -4.32 -16.73 -18.04
CA GLU A 11 -2.96 -17.24 -18.09
C GLU A 11 -2.00 -16.28 -17.39
N HIS A 12 -1.34 -16.77 -16.33
CA HIS A 12 -0.36 -16.03 -15.56
C HIS A 12 1.06 -16.40 -16.01
N LEU A 13 1.72 -15.48 -16.70
CA LEU A 13 3.08 -15.67 -17.21
C LEU A 13 4.14 -15.15 -16.23
N GLY A 14 5.36 -15.72 -16.28
CA GLY A 14 6.50 -15.33 -15.45
C GLY A 14 6.30 -15.64 -13.96
N ARG A 15 7.08 -14.95 -13.12
CA ARG A 15 6.94 -15.05 -11.66
C ARG A 15 5.62 -14.42 -11.21
N VAL A 16 5.06 -14.96 -10.14
CA VAL A 16 3.70 -14.63 -9.68
C VAL A 16 3.72 -14.32 -8.19
N ILE A 17 3.23 -13.14 -7.84
CA ILE A 17 2.91 -12.76 -6.44
C ILE A 17 1.51 -13.27 -6.13
N ARG A 18 1.35 -13.88 -4.96
CA ARG A 18 0.04 -14.30 -4.43
C ARG A 18 -0.14 -13.75 -3.03
N ALA A 19 -1.21 -13.03 -2.84
CA ALA A 19 -1.60 -12.51 -1.54
C ALA A 19 -3.07 -12.81 -1.25
N GLU A 20 -3.41 -12.90 0.02
CA GLU A 20 -4.76 -13.24 0.45
C GLU A 20 -5.07 -12.55 1.78
N PHE A 21 -6.31 -12.13 1.94
CA PHE A 21 -6.84 -11.73 3.23
C PHE A 21 -8.31 -12.12 3.39
N ARG A 22 -8.79 -12.06 4.62
CA ARG A 22 -10.20 -12.29 4.97
C ARG A 22 -10.81 -11.03 5.56
N THR A 23 -12.07 -10.75 5.20
CA THR A 23 -12.81 -9.58 5.67
C THR A 23 -14.27 -9.89 5.92
N THR A 24 -14.93 -9.10 6.75
CA THR A 24 -16.37 -9.14 6.96
C THR A 24 -17.17 -8.43 5.87
N ALA A 25 -16.52 -7.59 5.05
CA ALA A 25 -17.14 -6.92 3.92
C ALA A 25 -17.73 -7.94 2.92
N THR A 26 -18.79 -7.55 2.24
CA THR A 26 -19.43 -8.41 1.23
C THR A 26 -18.58 -8.52 -0.04
N PRO A 27 -18.72 -9.57 -0.85
CA PRO A 27 -18.04 -9.66 -2.15
C PRO A 27 -18.35 -8.49 -3.08
N GLY A 28 -19.55 -7.92 -3.00
CA GLY A 28 -19.93 -6.73 -3.75
C GLY A 28 -19.10 -5.49 -3.34
N GLN A 29 -18.95 -5.26 -2.03
CA GLN A 29 -18.10 -4.16 -1.53
C GLN A 29 -16.62 -4.34 -1.91
N VAL A 30 -16.10 -5.57 -1.85
CA VAL A 30 -14.75 -5.87 -2.31
C VAL A 30 -14.61 -5.58 -3.80
N TYR A 31 -15.55 -6.06 -4.61
CA TYR A 31 -15.57 -5.80 -6.06
C TYR A 31 -15.59 -4.30 -6.36
N GLU A 32 -16.48 -3.54 -5.73
CA GLU A 32 -16.58 -2.10 -5.91
C GLU A 32 -15.28 -1.38 -5.51
N ALA A 33 -14.62 -1.80 -4.43
CA ALA A 33 -13.35 -1.22 -4.01
C ALA A 33 -12.24 -1.35 -5.08
N TRP A 34 -12.31 -2.34 -5.96
CA TRP A 34 -11.35 -2.55 -7.05
C TRP A 34 -11.81 -1.97 -8.39
N ALA A 35 -13.08 -2.12 -8.71
CA ALA A 35 -13.64 -1.88 -10.03
C ALA A 35 -14.22 -0.46 -10.21
N ASP A 36 -14.69 0.17 -9.13
CA ASP A 36 -15.20 1.54 -9.18
C ASP A 36 -14.04 2.53 -9.07
N PRO A 37 -13.82 3.42 -10.08
CA PRO A 37 -12.74 4.41 -10.07
C PRO A 37 -12.74 5.31 -8.83
N GLU A 38 -13.91 5.71 -8.35
CA GLU A 38 -14.01 6.53 -7.14
C GLU A 38 -13.59 5.73 -5.90
N LYS A 39 -14.07 4.50 -5.76
CA LYS A 39 -13.79 3.67 -4.58
C LYS A 39 -12.37 3.13 -4.53
N VAL A 40 -11.77 2.80 -5.68
CA VAL A 40 -10.35 2.38 -5.69
C VAL A 40 -9.43 3.53 -5.26
N ALA A 41 -9.78 4.79 -5.59
CA ALA A 41 -9.07 5.98 -5.12
C ALA A 41 -9.21 6.20 -3.61
N HIS A 42 -10.19 5.60 -2.95
CA HIS A 42 -10.34 5.70 -1.50
C HIS A 42 -9.33 4.87 -0.70
N TRP A 43 -8.54 3.99 -1.34
CA TRP A 43 -7.57 3.18 -0.59
C TRP A 43 -6.21 3.00 -1.28
N PHE A 44 -6.10 3.11 -2.60
CA PHE A 44 -4.86 2.78 -3.31
C PHE A 44 -4.28 3.93 -4.15
N PRO A 45 -4.73 4.26 -5.40
CA PRO A 45 -4.20 5.40 -6.14
C PRO A 45 -4.73 6.73 -5.58
N ASP A 46 -4.12 7.85 -5.95
CA ASP A 46 -4.66 9.17 -5.59
C ASP A 46 -5.96 9.44 -6.33
N LYS A 47 -6.05 9.01 -7.59
CA LYS A 47 -7.24 9.07 -8.44
C LYS A 47 -7.32 7.86 -9.35
N ALA A 48 -8.50 7.56 -9.83
CA ALA A 48 -8.70 6.64 -10.94
C ALA A 48 -9.76 7.17 -11.89
N GLU A 49 -9.68 6.78 -13.16
CA GLU A 49 -10.62 7.17 -14.20
C GLU A 49 -10.81 6.05 -15.21
N GLY A 50 -11.90 6.10 -15.98
CA GLY A 50 -12.25 5.07 -16.95
C GLY A 50 -13.42 4.20 -16.50
N LYS A 51 -13.54 2.99 -17.05
CA LYS A 51 -14.67 2.09 -16.79
C LYS A 51 -14.18 0.65 -16.57
N ALA A 52 -14.69 0.01 -15.55
CA ALA A 52 -14.45 -1.40 -15.26
C ALA A 52 -15.35 -2.32 -16.13
N VAL A 53 -15.21 -2.23 -17.43
CA VAL A 53 -15.94 -3.04 -18.42
C VAL A 53 -14.92 -3.78 -19.28
N PRO A 54 -15.06 -5.10 -19.54
CA PRO A 54 -14.13 -5.83 -20.38
C PRO A 54 -13.90 -5.17 -21.73
N GLY A 55 -12.61 -4.99 -22.10
CA GLY A 55 -12.16 -4.28 -23.30
C GLY A 55 -11.99 -2.77 -23.12
N GLU A 56 -12.48 -2.18 -22.06
CA GLU A 56 -12.26 -0.78 -21.71
C GLU A 56 -10.99 -0.60 -20.88
N THR A 57 -10.62 0.66 -20.64
CA THR A 57 -9.43 1.01 -19.84
C THR A 57 -9.84 1.64 -18.51
N ILE A 58 -9.18 1.20 -17.44
CA ILE A 58 -9.15 1.90 -16.15
C ILE A 58 -7.74 2.43 -15.91
N THR A 59 -7.59 3.70 -15.56
CA THR A 59 -6.27 4.32 -15.33
C THR A 59 -6.12 4.68 -13.86
N TRP A 60 -5.09 4.17 -13.22
CA TRP A 60 -4.69 4.58 -11.89
C TRP A 60 -3.68 5.71 -11.94
N ILE A 61 -3.87 6.72 -11.11
CA ILE A 61 -3.10 7.97 -11.12
C ILE A 61 -2.48 8.16 -9.74
N PHE A 62 -1.15 8.33 -9.71
CA PHE A 62 -0.35 8.60 -8.54
C PHE A 62 0.25 10.00 -8.69
N ASP A 63 -0.48 11.02 -8.21
CA ASP A 63 -0.15 12.44 -8.39
C ASP A 63 1.24 12.79 -7.84
N LYS A 64 1.60 12.23 -6.68
CA LYS A 64 2.91 12.46 -6.03
C LYS A 64 4.12 11.98 -6.85
N PHE A 65 3.91 10.99 -7.71
CA PHE A 65 4.94 10.44 -8.59
C PHE A 65 4.81 10.92 -10.04
N ASN A 66 3.80 11.76 -10.33
CA ASN A 66 3.42 12.11 -11.71
C ASN A 66 3.32 10.87 -12.60
N TYR A 67 2.68 9.83 -12.10
CA TYR A 67 2.64 8.52 -12.74
C TYR A 67 1.20 8.07 -12.99
N ARG A 68 0.94 7.63 -14.23
CA ARG A 68 -0.36 7.15 -14.68
C ARG A 68 -0.21 5.75 -15.26
N ILE A 69 -1.01 4.82 -14.80
CA ILE A 69 -0.95 3.42 -15.25
C ILE A 69 -2.30 3.06 -15.89
N PRO A 70 -2.36 2.99 -17.20
CA PRO A 70 -3.54 2.47 -17.90
C PRO A 70 -3.55 0.94 -17.81
N TYR A 71 -4.67 0.40 -17.38
CA TYR A 71 -4.95 -1.03 -17.36
C TYR A 71 -6.11 -1.34 -18.29
N GLU A 72 -5.94 -2.33 -19.16
CA GLU A 72 -7.05 -2.93 -19.90
C GLU A 72 -7.85 -3.85 -18.96
N VAL A 73 -9.15 -3.72 -18.95
CA VAL A 73 -10.03 -4.60 -18.18
C VAL A 73 -10.25 -5.88 -18.96
N LEU A 74 -9.79 -7.01 -18.42
CA LEU A 74 -9.96 -8.34 -19.02
C LEU A 74 -11.24 -9.02 -18.52
N ARG A 75 -11.56 -8.86 -17.24
CA ARG A 75 -12.74 -9.45 -16.61
C ARG A 75 -13.31 -8.53 -15.54
N ALA A 76 -14.62 -8.45 -15.49
CA ALA A 76 -15.37 -7.65 -14.54
C ALA A 76 -16.66 -8.39 -14.16
N ASP A 77 -16.55 -9.37 -13.24
CA ASP A 77 -17.64 -10.17 -12.72
C ASP A 77 -18.02 -9.69 -11.32
N PRO A 78 -19.12 -8.92 -11.14
CA PRO A 78 -19.48 -8.32 -9.86
C PRO A 78 -19.58 -9.35 -8.73
N GLY A 79 -18.84 -9.06 -7.64
CA GLY A 79 -18.81 -9.91 -6.45
C GLY A 79 -18.08 -11.24 -6.62
N LYS A 80 -17.36 -11.45 -7.71
CA LYS A 80 -16.61 -12.70 -7.98
C LYS A 80 -15.17 -12.46 -8.39
N GLN A 81 -14.95 -11.65 -9.43
CA GLN A 81 -13.62 -11.47 -10.02
C GLN A 81 -13.50 -10.12 -10.71
N PHE A 82 -12.31 -9.52 -10.57
CA PHE A 82 -11.89 -8.37 -11.34
C PHE A 82 -10.46 -8.59 -11.82
N THR A 83 -10.23 -8.51 -13.14
CA THR A 83 -8.93 -8.77 -13.74
C THR A 83 -8.56 -7.66 -14.69
N ILE A 84 -7.38 -7.10 -14.51
CA ILE A 84 -6.82 -6.03 -15.34
C ILE A 84 -5.42 -6.39 -15.82
N ARG A 85 -5.07 -5.88 -17.00
CA ARG A 85 -3.77 -6.07 -17.63
C ARG A 85 -3.05 -4.75 -17.81
N TRP A 86 -1.84 -4.67 -17.32
CA TRP A 86 -0.92 -3.61 -17.65
C TRP A 86 -0.11 -3.99 -18.90
N ASN A 87 -0.18 -3.16 -19.93
CA ASN A 87 0.59 -3.29 -21.14
C ASN A 87 1.70 -2.22 -21.12
N PRO A 88 2.91 -2.53 -20.64
CA PRO A 88 4.00 -1.58 -20.54
C PRO A 88 4.59 -1.25 -21.91
N PRO A 89 5.45 -0.20 -22.00
CA PRO A 89 6.27 0.05 -23.17
C PRO A 89 7.10 -1.18 -23.58
N PRO A 90 7.56 -1.25 -24.86
CA PRO A 90 8.40 -2.34 -25.33
C PRO A 90 9.62 -2.60 -24.44
N GLY A 91 9.91 -3.86 -24.18
CA GLY A 91 11.03 -4.31 -23.34
C GLY A 91 10.66 -4.63 -21.89
N MET A 92 9.42 -4.37 -21.48
CA MET A 92 8.88 -4.80 -20.19
C MET A 92 7.81 -5.89 -20.38
N ASN A 93 7.63 -6.76 -19.40
CA ASN A 93 6.59 -7.79 -19.48
C ASN A 93 5.22 -7.19 -19.16
N ALA A 94 4.19 -7.63 -19.88
CA ALA A 94 2.81 -7.34 -19.49
C ALA A 94 2.49 -7.99 -18.15
N GLY A 95 1.87 -7.24 -17.25
CA GLY A 95 1.46 -7.71 -15.95
C GLY A 95 -0.04 -7.92 -15.86
N ILE A 96 -0.48 -9.01 -15.26
CA ILE A 96 -1.89 -9.25 -14.96
C ILE A 96 -2.09 -9.14 -13.46
N LEU A 97 -3.09 -8.36 -13.08
CA LEU A 97 -3.60 -8.30 -11.73
C LEU A 97 -5.00 -8.93 -11.71
N ASP A 98 -5.12 -10.03 -11.02
CA ASP A 98 -6.35 -10.80 -10.90
C ASP A 98 -6.80 -10.86 -9.45
N VAL A 99 -8.00 -10.38 -9.17
CA VAL A 99 -8.59 -10.36 -7.83
C VAL A 99 -9.85 -11.19 -7.82
N THR A 100 -9.88 -12.21 -6.98
CA THR A 100 -11.07 -13.05 -6.78
C THR A 100 -11.59 -12.92 -5.36
N MET A 101 -12.89 -13.04 -5.21
CA MET A 101 -13.58 -12.92 -3.92
C MET A 101 -14.65 -14.01 -3.78
N GLU A 102 -14.62 -14.69 -2.65
CA GLU A 102 -15.53 -15.78 -2.33
C GLU A 102 -16.03 -15.62 -0.88
N ARG A 103 -17.34 -15.78 -0.66
CA ARG A 103 -17.92 -15.68 0.69
C ARG A 103 -18.33 -17.04 1.21
N THR A 104 -17.85 -17.38 2.40
CA THR A 104 -18.22 -18.58 3.12
C THR A 104 -18.44 -18.22 4.59
N GLU A 105 -19.56 -18.65 5.15
CA GLU A 105 -19.89 -18.46 6.58
C GLU A 105 -19.76 -17.00 7.07
N GLY A 106 -20.22 -16.06 6.25
CA GLY A 106 -20.18 -14.62 6.61
C GLY A 106 -18.84 -13.92 6.42
N VAL A 107 -17.78 -14.64 6.03
CA VAL A 107 -16.43 -14.11 5.77
C VAL A 107 -16.13 -14.14 4.28
N THR A 108 -15.68 -13.04 3.73
CA THR A 108 -15.21 -12.95 2.35
C THR A 108 -13.70 -13.19 2.32
N ARG A 109 -13.29 -14.19 1.55
CA ARG A 109 -11.88 -14.44 1.21
C ARG A 109 -11.56 -13.70 -0.07
N VAL A 110 -10.53 -12.86 -0.02
CA VAL A 110 -10.04 -12.09 -1.16
C VAL A 110 -8.65 -12.61 -1.53
N ARG A 111 -8.47 -13.00 -2.78
CA ARG A 111 -7.18 -13.45 -3.32
C ARG A 111 -6.74 -12.50 -4.41
N LEU A 112 -5.49 -12.13 -4.38
CA LEU A 112 -4.81 -11.36 -5.38
C LEU A 112 -3.72 -12.21 -6.02
N VAL A 113 -3.69 -12.22 -7.34
CA VAL A 113 -2.62 -12.80 -8.15
C VAL A 113 -2.07 -11.69 -9.05
N ASN A 114 -0.80 -11.34 -8.90
CA ASN A 114 -0.13 -10.41 -9.78
C ASN A 114 1.01 -11.14 -10.49
N SER A 115 0.97 -11.21 -11.81
CA SER A 115 1.89 -11.96 -12.66
C SER A 115 2.60 -11.06 -13.67
N GLY A 116 3.53 -11.63 -14.43
CA GLY A 116 4.29 -10.93 -15.45
C GLY A 116 5.69 -10.49 -14.99
N PHE A 117 6.11 -10.86 -13.78
CA PHE A 117 7.44 -10.52 -13.30
C PHE A 117 8.52 -11.35 -14.00
N ARG A 118 9.65 -10.70 -14.26
CA ARG A 118 10.80 -11.32 -14.91
C ARG A 118 11.47 -12.34 -13.98
N GLU A 119 12.03 -13.37 -14.59
CA GLU A 119 12.81 -14.38 -13.89
C GLU A 119 14.29 -13.97 -13.78
N GLY A 120 15.00 -14.56 -12.79
CA GLY A 120 16.41 -14.35 -12.56
C GLY A 120 16.70 -13.45 -11.37
N ALA A 121 17.86 -13.68 -10.75
CA ALA A 121 18.25 -13.03 -9.48
C ALA A 121 18.33 -11.49 -9.58
N GLN A 122 18.68 -10.95 -10.75
CA GLN A 122 18.75 -9.51 -11.01
C GLN A 122 17.40 -8.77 -10.87
N TRP A 123 16.28 -9.51 -10.83
CA TRP A 123 14.93 -8.97 -10.69
C TRP A 123 14.29 -9.24 -9.31
N ASN A 124 15.07 -9.80 -8.39
CA ASN A 124 14.54 -10.14 -7.06
C ASN A 124 14.10 -8.90 -6.27
N ASP A 125 14.88 -7.82 -6.31
CA ASP A 125 14.53 -6.60 -5.56
C ASP A 125 13.24 -5.96 -6.09
N GLU A 126 13.01 -5.97 -7.42
CA GLU A 126 11.76 -5.52 -8.03
C GLU A 126 10.59 -6.39 -7.55
N TYR A 127 10.75 -7.71 -7.62
CA TYR A 127 9.72 -8.66 -7.19
C TYR A 127 9.40 -8.55 -5.70
N GLU A 128 10.42 -8.54 -4.83
CA GLU A 128 10.25 -8.41 -3.39
C GLU A 128 9.62 -7.06 -3.01
N GLY A 129 9.99 -5.98 -3.72
CA GLY A 129 9.42 -4.64 -3.53
C GLY A 129 7.93 -4.59 -3.85
N VAL A 130 7.51 -5.21 -4.96
CA VAL A 130 6.08 -5.27 -5.33
C VAL A 130 5.31 -6.20 -4.40
N ASP A 131 5.89 -7.35 -3.99
CA ASP A 131 5.26 -8.25 -3.02
C ASP A 131 5.03 -7.56 -1.67
N SER A 132 6.05 -6.87 -1.15
CA SER A 132 5.94 -6.05 0.05
C SER A 132 4.85 -4.98 -0.11
N GLY A 133 4.85 -4.25 -1.24
CA GLY A 133 3.85 -3.23 -1.55
C GLY A 133 2.42 -3.77 -1.55
N TRP A 134 2.17 -4.96 -2.10
CA TRP A 134 0.85 -5.59 -2.06
C TRP A 134 0.44 -6.00 -0.65
N GLN A 135 1.35 -6.53 0.17
CA GLN A 135 1.04 -6.85 1.58
C GLN A 135 0.59 -5.60 2.35
N MET A 136 1.28 -4.45 2.16
CA MET A 136 0.88 -3.17 2.76
C MET A 136 -0.46 -2.69 2.21
N ALA A 137 -0.61 -2.60 0.89
CA ALA A 137 -1.82 -2.10 0.25
C ALA A 137 -3.07 -2.91 0.62
N LEU A 138 -2.96 -4.23 0.67
CA LEU A 138 -4.08 -5.09 1.07
C LEU A 138 -4.44 -4.97 2.55
N SER A 139 -3.49 -4.63 3.41
CA SER A 139 -3.77 -4.33 4.82
C SER A 139 -4.58 -3.04 4.97
N VAL A 140 -4.26 -2.02 4.16
CA VAL A 140 -5.02 -0.76 4.07
C VAL A 140 -6.40 -1.01 3.44
N LEU A 141 -6.49 -1.81 2.37
CA LEU A 141 -7.77 -2.20 1.78
C LEU A 141 -8.67 -2.88 2.80
N LYS A 142 -8.13 -3.83 3.57
CA LYS A 142 -8.91 -4.50 4.62
C LYS A 142 -9.46 -3.49 5.64
N LEU A 143 -8.62 -2.56 6.11
CA LEU A 143 -9.04 -1.51 7.05
C LEU A 143 -10.13 -0.62 6.44
N TYR A 144 -9.97 -0.21 5.16
CA TYR A 144 -10.97 0.55 4.42
C TYR A 144 -12.31 -0.18 4.34
N LEU A 145 -12.29 -1.44 3.90
CA LEU A 145 -13.48 -2.26 3.75
C LEU A 145 -14.25 -2.47 5.06
N GLU A 146 -13.53 -2.68 6.16
CA GLU A 146 -14.14 -3.03 7.46
C GLU A 146 -14.61 -1.81 8.26
N LYS A 147 -14.01 -0.63 8.05
CA LYS A 147 -14.30 0.53 8.89
C LYS A 147 -14.72 1.79 8.13
N TYR A 148 -14.30 1.96 6.88
CA TYR A 148 -14.38 3.26 6.20
C TYR A 148 -14.94 3.18 4.78
N PHE A 149 -15.53 2.05 4.40
CA PHE A 149 -16.05 1.83 3.05
C PHE A 149 -16.98 2.96 2.60
N GLY A 150 -16.71 3.50 1.39
CA GLY A 150 -17.43 4.62 0.80
C GLY A 150 -17.00 6.00 1.29
N THR A 151 -16.07 6.10 2.26
CA THR A 151 -15.55 7.40 2.73
C THR A 151 -14.33 7.80 1.91
N PRO A 152 -14.32 9.01 1.28
CA PRO A 152 -13.15 9.55 0.60
C PRO A 152 -11.96 9.71 1.55
N ARG A 153 -10.74 9.52 1.02
CA ARG A 153 -9.52 9.75 1.79
C ARG A 153 -8.74 10.98 1.29
N SER A 154 -7.94 11.56 2.18
CA SER A 154 -6.82 12.41 1.81
C SER A 154 -5.53 11.69 2.15
N SER A 155 -4.61 11.61 1.18
CA SER A 155 -3.29 10.99 1.33
C SER A 155 -2.22 12.02 1.69
N PHE A 156 -1.19 11.56 2.39
CA PHE A 156 0.03 12.32 2.67
C PHE A 156 1.25 11.43 2.44
N MET A 157 2.36 12.03 2.02
CA MET A 157 3.61 11.30 1.80
C MET A 157 4.80 12.24 1.94
N ALA A 158 5.72 11.88 2.81
CA ALA A 158 7.01 12.52 2.97
C ALA A 158 8.12 11.52 2.67
N MET A 159 9.12 11.94 1.92
CA MET A 159 10.27 11.09 1.54
C MET A 159 11.53 11.95 1.50
N ILE A 160 12.62 11.41 2.01
CA ILE A 160 13.93 12.07 1.91
C ILE A 160 15.01 11.06 1.49
N PRO A 161 16.04 11.50 0.76
CA PRO A 161 17.22 10.68 0.56
C PRO A 161 17.96 10.49 1.88
N ALA A 162 18.48 9.27 2.11
CA ALA A 162 19.26 8.97 3.29
C ALA A 162 20.31 7.89 3.00
N ASN A 163 21.46 7.98 3.65
CA ASN A 163 22.45 6.91 3.61
C ASN A 163 22.22 5.94 4.76
N PHE A 164 21.80 4.71 4.44
CA PHE A 164 21.52 3.65 5.42
C PHE A 164 21.64 2.27 4.80
N ALA A 165 21.87 1.26 5.64
CA ALA A 165 21.68 -0.13 5.26
C ALA A 165 20.21 -0.54 5.50
N PHE A 166 19.59 -1.24 4.56
CA PHE A 166 18.18 -1.66 4.68
C PHE A 166 17.91 -2.51 5.94
N GLU A 167 18.93 -3.24 6.40
CA GLU A 167 18.89 -4.06 7.61
C GLU A 167 18.71 -3.24 8.89
N GLN A 168 18.99 -1.94 8.85
CA GLN A 168 18.81 -1.03 9.99
C GLN A 168 17.34 -0.60 10.17
N LEU A 169 16.52 -0.66 9.09
CA LEU A 169 15.15 -0.16 9.11
C LEU A 169 14.26 -0.81 10.19
N PRO A 170 14.26 -2.14 10.37
CA PRO A 170 13.44 -2.73 11.42
C PRO A 170 13.76 -2.19 12.82
N ALA A 171 15.02 -1.96 13.12
CA ALA A 171 15.44 -1.42 14.41
C ALA A 171 14.94 0.01 14.66
N VAL A 172 15.00 0.88 13.65
CA VAL A 172 14.56 2.29 13.79
C VAL A 172 13.05 2.47 13.65
N GLN A 173 12.36 1.55 12.96
CA GLN A 173 10.92 1.65 12.72
C GLN A 173 10.06 0.91 13.75
N ARG A 174 10.60 -0.07 14.49
CA ARG A 174 9.80 -1.04 15.26
C ARG A 174 10.18 -1.17 16.72
N THR A 175 11.32 -0.65 17.12
CA THR A 175 11.71 -0.64 18.53
C THR A 175 11.44 0.71 19.17
N SER A 176 11.06 0.71 20.46
CA SER A 176 10.84 1.96 21.21
C SER A 176 12.07 2.86 21.16
N ALA A 177 13.27 2.31 21.35
CA ALA A 177 14.52 3.06 21.27
C ALA A 177 14.81 3.63 19.87
N GLY A 178 14.45 2.88 18.81
CA GLY A 178 14.57 3.33 17.44
C GLY A 178 13.59 4.46 17.11
N LEU A 179 12.32 4.28 17.46
CA LEU A 179 11.25 5.26 17.24
C LEU A 179 11.50 6.56 18.00
N GLN A 180 12.03 6.50 19.22
CA GLN A 180 12.36 7.67 20.03
C GLN A 180 13.48 8.55 19.43
N LYS A 181 14.30 8.00 18.54
CA LYS A 181 15.33 8.81 17.86
C LYS A 181 14.75 9.84 16.88
N TRP A 182 13.52 9.62 16.40
CA TRP A 182 13.02 10.45 15.31
C TRP A 182 11.53 10.76 15.32
N LEU A 183 10.68 9.87 15.81
CA LEU A 183 9.23 9.98 15.69
C LEU A 183 8.52 10.20 17.01
N THR A 184 8.89 9.46 18.06
CA THR A 184 8.11 9.37 19.30
C THR A 184 8.87 9.89 20.51
N THR A 185 8.16 10.29 21.55
CA THR A 185 8.70 10.51 22.91
C THR A 185 8.56 9.25 23.76
N SER A 186 7.52 8.46 23.53
CA SER A 186 7.24 7.22 24.25
C SER A 186 6.33 6.30 23.43
N GLY A 187 6.18 5.08 23.90
CA GLY A 187 5.33 4.06 23.31
C GLY A 187 6.11 2.91 22.70
N ASP A 188 5.40 1.83 22.41
CA ASP A 188 5.92 0.62 21.80
C ASP A 188 5.01 0.14 20.68
N MET A 189 5.61 -0.51 19.71
CA MET A 189 4.93 -1.07 18.55
C MET A 189 4.90 -2.60 18.69
N GLY A 190 3.76 -3.13 19.09
CA GLY A 190 3.57 -4.57 19.23
C GLY A 190 3.69 -5.36 17.91
N ASP A 191 3.32 -6.63 17.94
CA ASP A 191 3.28 -7.51 16.76
C ASP A 191 2.10 -7.21 15.84
N VAL A 192 2.12 -7.75 14.61
CA VAL A 192 1.01 -7.65 13.65
C VAL A 192 -0.29 -8.13 14.30
N GLY A 193 -1.34 -7.33 14.19
CA GLY A 193 -2.62 -7.53 14.84
C GLY A 193 -2.69 -7.02 16.28
N GLY A 194 -1.55 -6.71 16.93
CA GLY A 194 -1.49 -6.13 18.28
C GLY A 194 -1.89 -4.66 18.30
N LEU A 195 -2.34 -4.20 19.47
CA LEU A 195 -2.60 -2.78 19.73
C LEU A 195 -1.29 -2.05 20.07
N PHE A 196 -1.21 -0.81 19.66
CA PHE A 196 -0.10 0.07 20.01
C PHE A 196 -0.58 1.49 20.31
N ALA A 197 0.27 2.26 20.98
CA ALA A 197 0.09 3.69 21.19
C ALA A 197 1.47 4.37 21.25
N LEU A 198 1.66 5.39 20.40
CA LEU A 198 2.89 6.16 20.27
C LEU A 198 2.58 7.63 20.52
N GLU A 199 3.30 8.25 21.45
CA GLU A 199 3.27 9.71 21.65
C GLU A 199 4.32 10.34 20.74
N LEU A 200 3.91 11.28 19.89
CA LEU A 200 4.79 11.89 18.90
C LEU A 200 5.63 13.04 19.51
N GLN A 201 6.87 13.20 19.03
CA GLN A 201 7.78 14.27 19.50
C GLN A 201 7.21 15.67 19.29
N ASP A 202 6.44 15.90 18.25
CA ASP A 202 5.82 17.21 17.94
C ASP A 202 4.44 17.37 18.59
N GLY A 203 4.12 16.53 19.57
CA GLY A 203 2.79 16.44 20.19
C GLY A 203 1.82 15.60 19.35
N GLY A 204 0.76 15.12 19.99
CA GLY A 204 -0.23 14.23 19.40
C GLY A 204 0.16 12.76 19.50
N LYS A 205 -0.71 11.91 18.98
CA LYS A 205 -0.67 10.47 19.19
C LYS A 205 -0.92 9.72 17.88
N VAL A 206 -0.30 8.56 17.75
CA VAL A 206 -0.66 7.52 16.76
C VAL A 206 -1.01 6.27 17.54
N SER A 207 -2.25 5.85 17.48
CA SER A 207 -2.68 4.62 18.13
C SER A 207 -3.58 3.80 17.23
N GLY A 208 -3.63 2.51 17.50
CA GLY A 208 -4.44 1.59 16.73
C GLY A 208 -3.89 0.18 16.75
N ARG A 209 -3.95 -0.45 15.61
CA ARG A 209 -3.48 -1.83 15.41
C ARG A 209 -2.32 -1.84 14.41
N VAL A 210 -1.32 -2.66 14.66
CA VAL A 210 -0.28 -2.95 13.65
C VAL A 210 -0.91 -3.77 12.53
N LEU A 211 -0.98 -3.21 11.33
CA LEU A 211 -1.69 -3.82 10.19
C LEU A 211 -0.83 -4.85 9.48
N ALA A 212 0.44 -4.49 9.19
CA ALA A 212 1.38 -5.37 8.52
C ALA A 212 2.83 -5.01 8.84
N LYS A 213 3.73 -5.97 8.68
CA LYS A 213 5.19 -5.79 8.72
C LYS A 213 5.80 -6.66 7.62
N THR A 214 6.62 -6.06 6.78
CA THR A 214 7.45 -6.78 5.81
C THR A 214 8.93 -6.59 6.14
N LYS A 215 9.83 -7.02 5.29
CA LYS A 215 11.27 -6.83 5.49
C LYS A 215 11.66 -5.37 5.72
N TRP A 216 11.03 -4.43 5.00
CA TRP A 216 11.43 -3.01 4.96
C TRP A 216 10.31 -2.02 5.31
N GLU A 217 9.10 -2.50 5.52
CA GLU A 217 7.92 -1.65 5.70
C GLU A 217 7.13 -2.06 6.92
N THR A 218 6.46 -1.09 7.52
CA THR A 218 5.54 -1.28 8.64
C THR A 218 4.30 -0.44 8.39
N GLU A 219 3.12 -1.05 8.43
CA GLU A 219 1.84 -0.39 8.25
C GLU A 219 1.03 -0.41 9.55
N LEU A 220 0.52 0.73 9.92
CA LEU A 220 -0.15 1.01 11.18
C LEU A 220 -1.54 1.60 10.93
N GLU A 221 -2.53 1.20 11.68
CA GLU A 221 -3.76 1.98 11.82
C GLU A 221 -3.46 3.26 12.60
N TRP A 222 -4.02 4.40 12.15
CA TRP A 222 -3.97 5.66 12.87
C TRP A 222 -5.40 6.10 13.23
N GLN A 223 -5.86 5.69 14.41
CA GLN A 223 -7.25 5.89 14.83
C GLN A 223 -7.64 7.37 14.95
N GLU A 224 -6.72 8.22 15.42
CA GLU A 224 -6.96 9.65 15.67
C GLU A 224 -7.33 10.41 14.39
N ILE A 225 -6.88 9.94 13.23
CA ILE A 225 -7.23 10.52 11.92
C ILE A 225 -8.13 9.61 11.09
N ARG A 226 -8.63 8.50 11.67
CA ARG A 226 -9.38 7.47 10.95
C ARG A 226 -8.61 6.98 9.73
N GLY A 227 -7.35 6.59 9.89
CA GLY A 227 -6.42 6.42 8.80
C GLY A 227 -5.42 5.29 8.98
N ALA A 228 -4.42 5.33 8.12
CA ALA A 228 -3.26 4.44 8.13
C ALA A 228 -1.97 5.25 7.99
N LEU A 229 -0.88 4.68 8.53
CA LEU A 229 0.48 5.23 8.49
C LEU A 229 1.46 4.14 8.12
N GLY A 230 2.14 4.30 6.99
CA GLY A 230 3.20 3.41 6.53
C GLY A 230 4.59 4.02 6.73
N LEU A 231 5.50 3.22 7.26
CA LEU A 231 6.92 3.56 7.41
C LEU A 231 7.72 2.68 6.48
N LYS A 232 8.50 3.25 5.54
CA LYS A 232 9.20 2.47 4.53
C LYS A 232 10.59 2.98 4.17
N GLY A 233 11.44 2.07 3.71
CA GLY A 233 12.65 2.38 2.97
C GLY A 233 12.63 1.71 1.61
N PHE A 234 13.17 2.37 0.58
CA PHE A 234 13.21 1.83 -0.78
C PHE A 234 14.36 2.45 -1.57
N ALA A 235 14.70 1.82 -2.70
CA ALA A 235 15.67 2.37 -3.65
C ALA A 235 14.94 3.11 -4.77
N MET A 236 15.45 4.29 -5.13
CA MET A 236 15.03 5.04 -6.31
C MET A 236 16.26 5.23 -7.21
N GLY A 237 16.45 4.33 -8.15
CA GLY A 237 17.71 4.21 -8.89
C GLY A 237 18.87 3.89 -7.95
N ALA A 238 19.95 4.69 -8.01
CA ALA A 238 21.12 4.55 -7.13
C ALA A 238 20.90 5.16 -5.74
N GLN A 239 19.81 5.90 -5.51
CA GLN A 239 19.55 6.62 -4.27
C GLN A 239 18.65 5.80 -3.35
N LYS A 240 19.02 5.70 -2.07
CA LYS A 240 18.15 5.14 -1.04
C LYS A 240 17.27 6.24 -0.46
N MET A 241 16.01 5.91 -0.28
CA MET A 241 14.98 6.80 0.25
C MET A 241 14.38 6.19 1.51
N ILE A 242 14.12 7.03 2.49
CA ILE A 242 13.23 6.71 3.61
C ILE A 242 11.98 7.55 3.51
N GLY A 243 10.85 6.97 3.84
CA GLY A 243 9.57 7.64 3.68
C GLY A 243 8.53 7.23 4.69
N VAL A 244 7.60 8.13 4.84
CA VAL A 244 6.34 7.95 5.54
C VAL A 244 5.23 8.24 4.56
N HIS A 245 4.26 7.37 4.48
CA HIS A 245 3.05 7.59 3.70
C HIS A 245 1.82 7.25 4.53
N GLY A 246 0.68 7.72 4.11
CA GLY A 246 -0.56 7.37 4.79
C GLY A 246 -1.76 8.09 4.23
N CYS A 247 -2.88 7.86 4.87
CA CYS A 247 -4.14 8.51 4.53
C CYS A 247 -5.05 8.63 5.75
N GLY A 248 -6.04 9.53 5.65
CA GLY A 248 -7.14 9.59 6.60
C GLY A 248 -8.48 9.66 5.87
N TRP A 249 -9.43 8.81 6.23
CA TRP A 249 -10.77 8.79 5.65
C TRP A 249 -11.64 9.90 6.27
N GLY A 250 -12.06 10.84 5.43
CA GLY A 250 -12.73 12.08 5.86
C GLY A 250 -11.75 13.14 6.38
N LEU A 251 -10.46 12.94 6.23
CA LEU A 251 -9.44 13.94 6.57
C LEU A 251 -9.46 15.08 5.54
N SER A 252 -9.36 16.33 5.99
CA SER A 252 -9.24 17.47 5.08
C SER A 252 -7.86 17.52 4.42
N LEU A 253 -7.77 18.09 3.22
CA LEU A 253 -6.50 18.29 2.53
C LEU A 253 -5.52 19.17 3.33
N GLU A 254 -6.04 20.15 4.07
CA GLU A 254 -5.23 21.00 4.95
C GLU A 254 -4.57 20.18 6.06
N ASN A 255 -5.34 19.33 6.73
CA ASN A 255 -4.81 18.45 7.78
C ASN A 255 -3.84 17.41 7.21
N ALA A 256 -4.09 16.86 6.01
CA ALA A 256 -3.16 15.95 5.36
C ALA A 256 -1.81 16.62 5.06
N LYS A 257 -1.81 17.87 4.56
CA LYS A 257 -0.60 18.67 4.36
C LYS A 257 0.14 18.98 5.66
N ALA A 258 -0.59 19.32 6.74
CA ALA A 258 0.03 19.55 8.05
C ALA A 258 0.70 18.28 8.59
N ILE A 259 0.08 17.11 8.41
CA ILE A 259 0.70 15.82 8.75
C ILE A 259 1.94 15.58 7.88
N GLU A 260 1.88 15.82 6.58
CA GLU A 260 3.01 15.65 5.66
C GLU A 260 4.22 16.46 6.12
N GLN A 261 4.07 17.75 6.37
CA GLN A 261 5.13 18.63 6.88
C GLN A 261 5.72 18.15 8.22
N ARG A 262 4.87 17.61 9.08
CA ARG A 262 5.30 17.04 10.35
C ARG A 262 6.15 15.78 10.14
N MET A 263 5.75 14.90 9.22
CA MET A 263 6.50 13.70 8.88
C MET A 263 7.84 14.03 8.18
N GLU A 264 7.90 15.08 7.36
CA GLU A 264 9.16 15.58 6.78
C GLU A 264 10.17 15.91 7.88
N ARG A 265 9.77 16.70 8.88
CA ARG A 265 10.65 17.03 10.03
C ARG A 265 11.06 15.78 10.83
N ALA A 266 10.18 14.79 10.95
CA ALA A 266 10.51 13.53 11.59
C ALA A 266 11.54 12.73 10.79
N LEU A 267 11.39 12.67 9.46
CA LEU A 267 12.34 11.99 8.58
C LEU A 267 13.73 12.65 8.56
N GLU A 268 13.80 13.97 8.66
CA GLU A 268 15.09 14.67 8.81
C GLU A 268 15.82 14.26 10.10
N ARG A 269 15.07 14.06 11.22
CA ARG A 269 15.64 13.51 12.45
C ARG A 269 16.13 12.07 12.26
N LEU A 270 15.37 11.25 11.53
CA LEU A 270 15.75 9.87 11.21
C LEU A 270 17.02 9.82 10.36
N ALA A 271 17.12 10.64 9.32
CA ALA A 271 18.31 10.70 8.46
C ALA A 271 19.59 11.06 9.27
N ARG A 272 19.48 12.04 10.18
CA ARG A 272 20.58 12.38 11.09
C ARG A 272 20.95 11.21 12.01
N ALA A 273 19.96 10.50 12.55
CA ALA A 273 20.19 9.35 13.44
C ALA A 273 20.86 8.17 12.72
N LEU A 274 20.55 7.96 11.45
CA LEU A 274 21.16 6.93 10.61
C LEU A 274 22.60 7.31 10.22
N GLY A 275 22.84 8.55 9.82
CA GLY A 275 24.19 9.04 9.43
C GLY A 275 25.18 9.09 10.60
N THR A 276 24.74 9.29 11.83
CA THR A 276 25.61 9.25 13.01
C THR A 276 26.05 7.84 13.42
N GLN A 277 25.37 6.79 12.94
CA GLN A 277 25.74 5.39 13.23
C GLN A 277 26.94 4.90 12.40
N GLU A 278 27.18 5.44 11.20
CA GLU A 278 28.34 5.07 10.38
C GLU A 278 29.67 5.69 10.87
N ALA A 279 29.63 6.76 11.67
CA ALA A 279 30.82 7.40 12.23
C ALA A 279 31.36 6.72 13.49
N SER A 280 30.66 5.69 14.02
CA SER A 280 30.98 5.01 15.28
C SER A 280 31.38 3.54 15.10
N ALA A 281 31.52 3.05 13.87
CA ALA A 281 31.97 1.71 13.50
C ALA A 281 33.33 1.74 12.82
#